data_9698548d060fce5baf58c05201ab78f2
#
_entry.id   9698548d060fce5baf58c05201ab78f2
#
_cell.length_a   1.000
_cell.length_b   1.000
_cell.length_c   1.000
_cell.angle_alpha   90.00
_cell.angle_beta   90.00
_cell.angle_gamma   90.00
#
_symmetry.space_group_name_H-M   'P 1'
#
loop_
_entity.id
_entity.type
_entity.pdbx_description
1 polymer ?
#
loop_
_entity_poly.entity_id
_entity_poly.type
_entity_poly.pdbx_seq_one_letter_code
_entity_poly.pdbx_strand_id
1 'polypeptide(L)'
;GYVKGLIGLDTPDEDGLTEKELSEYKDYSFSYELKPIEGAQFEIRAAEDIYSPEGGANAVKLFSEGELVTTLTTNAGGQTWTGQEDWEGTKIAKGLPLGKYTITQTKAGEGFSLGTENAKSREVEISYAGQEVPVIYRDSNYENPRQKVQIEVEKLDAEQNEPLTGAVFGLYAAEDMQNW
;
A
#
# COMPACT_ATOMS: atom_id res chain seq x y z
N GLY A 1 -14.16 -17.70 -19.05
CA GLY A 1 -13.81 -16.41 -19.63
C GLY A 1 -12.31 -16.23 -19.67
N TYR A 2 -11.79 -15.68 -20.76
CA TYR A 2 -10.36 -15.41 -20.90
C TYR A 2 -10.05 -14.03 -20.35
N VAL A 3 -8.97 -13.90 -19.60
CA VAL A 3 -8.51 -12.61 -19.10
C VAL A 3 -7.45 -12.07 -20.08
N LYS A 4 -7.91 -11.33 -21.09
CA LYS A 4 -7.02 -10.68 -22.05
C LYS A 4 -6.36 -9.47 -21.40
N GLY A 5 -5.06 -9.38 -21.44
CA GLY A 5 -4.31 -8.23 -20.93
C GLY A 5 -3.74 -8.38 -19.53
N LEU A 6 -4.08 -9.43 -18.77
CA LEU A 6 -3.45 -9.68 -17.47
C LEU A 6 -2.10 -10.38 -17.59
N ILE A 7 -1.82 -11.04 -18.71
CA ILE A 7 -0.65 -11.90 -18.88
C ILE A 7 0.24 -11.49 -20.08
N GLY A 8 -0.06 -10.39 -20.77
CA GLY A 8 0.72 -9.99 -21.95
C GLY A 8 0.76 -11.04 -23.08
N LEU A 9 -0.20 -11.95 -23.07
CA LEU A 9 -0.38 -12.88 -24.18
C LEU A 9 -0.91 -12.11 -25.37
N ASP A 10 -0.16 -12.09 -26.46
CA ASP A 10 -0.69 -11.73 -27.75
C ASP A 10 -1.93 -12.58 -28.01
N THR A 11 -2.96 -11.98 -28.58
CA THR A 11 -4.10 -12.74 -29.10
C THR A 11 -3.54 -13.83 -30.00
N PRO A 12 -3.98 -15.09 -29.82
CA PRO A 12 -3.66 -16.09 -30.82
C PRO A 12 -4.01 -15.51 -32.22
N ASP A 13 -3.08 -15.56 -33.14
CA ASP A 13 -3.37 -15.20 -34.52
C ASP A 13 -4.66 -15.91 -34.97
N GLU A 14 -5.53 -15.19 -35.67
CA GLU A 14 -6.82 -15.67 -36.12
C GLU A 14 -6.72 -16.97 -36.91
N ASP A 15 -5.53 -17.36 -37.35
CA ASP A 15 -5.24 -18.50 -38.21
C ASP A 15 -5.39 -19.89 -37.57
N GLY A 16 -5.66 -19.98 -36.28
CA GLY A 16 -5.75 -21.27 -35.56
C GLY A 16 -7.06 -21.52 -34.81
N LEU A 17 -7.96 -20.55 -34.74
CA LEU A 17 -9.20 -20.67 -33.96
C LEU A 17 -10.43 -20.68 -34.88
N THR A 18 -11.43 -21.50 -34.56
CA THR A 18 -12.71 -21.48 -35.24
C THR A 18 -13.49 -20.22 -34.89
N GLU A 19 -14.40 -19.74 -35.74
CA GLU A 19 -15.29 -18.60 -35.47
C GLU A 19 -16.05 -18.76 -34.14
N LYS A 20 -16.38 -19.99 -33.77
CA LYS A 20 -17.06 -20.29 -32.50
C LYS A 20 -16.14 -20.06 -31.30
N GLU A 21 -14.88 -20.47 -31.39
CA GLU A 21 -13.89 -20.27 -30.33
C GLU A 21 -13.55 -18.77 -30.19
N LEU A 22 -13.44 -18.03 -31.28
CA LEU A 22 -13.25 -16.57 -31.27
C LEU A 22 -14.45 -15.84 -30.65
N SER A 23 -15.68 -16.30 -30.86
CA SER A 23 -16.90 -15.70 -30.32
C SER A 23 -17.04 -15.90 -28.79
N GLU A 24 -16.30 -16.85 -28.22
CA GLU A 24 -16.28 -17.12 -26.76
C GLU A 24 -15.26 -16.21 -26.03
N TYR A 25 -14.37 -15.51 -26.74
CA TYR A 25 -13.48 -14.53 -26.16
C TYR A 25 -14.27 -13.29 -25.75
N LYS A 26 -14.26 -13.00 -24.48
CA LYS A 26 -14.84 -11.76 -23.92
C LYS A 26 -13.72 -10.81 -23.56
N ASP A 27 -13.82 -9.58 -24.04
CA ASP A 27 -12.99 -8.51 -23.55
C ASP A 27 -13.46 -8.12 -22.14
N TYR A 28 -12.64 -8.40 -21.14
CA TYR A 28 -12.87 -7.95 -19.78
C TYR A 28 -12.12 -6.64 -19.56
N SER A 29 -12.86 -5.56 -19.30
CA SER A 29 -12.30 -4.32 -18.82
C SER A 29 -12.40 -4.29 -17.29
N PHE A 30 -11.28 -4.01 -16.64
CA PHE A 30 -11.27 -3.80 -15.18
C PHE A 30 -11.34 -2.31 -14.89
N SER A 31 -12.39 -1.88 -14.21
CA SER A 31 -12.46 -0.55 -13.62
C SER A 31 -11.94 -0.64 -12.18
N TYR A 32 -11.10 0.30 -11.80
CA TYR A 32 -10.58 0.39 -10.44
C TYR A 32 -11.20 1.58 -9.74
N GLU A 33 -11.77 1.34 -8.58
CA GLU A 33 -12.24 2.38 -7.68
C GLU A 33 -11.25 2.54 -6.52
N LEU A 34 -11.07 3.76 -6.05
CA LEU A 34 -10.36 4.02 -4.81
C LEU A 34 -11.25 3.54 -3.66
N LYS A 35 -10.76 2.56 -2.92
CA LYS A 35 -11.44 2.03 -1.74
C LYS A 35 -10.56 2.19 -0.51
N PRO A 36 -11.17 2.38 0.68
CA PRO A 36 -10.45 2.33 1.93
C PRO A 36 -9.69 1.01 2.09
N ILE A 37 -8.49 1.06 2.64
CA ILE A 37 -7.65 -0.12 2.89
C ILE A 37 -7.48 -0.28 4.40
N GLU A 38 -7.98 -1.40 4.93
CA GLU A 38 -7.77 -1.83 6.31
C GLU A 38 -6.43 -2.53 6.49
N GLY A 39 -5.82 -2.39 7.67
CA GLY A 39 -4.62 -3.14 8.05
C GLY A 39 -3.31 -2.64 7.44
N ALA A 40 -3.31 -1.49 6.75
CA ALA A 40 -2.09 -0.81 6.36
C ALA A 40 -1.39 -0.24 7.60
N GLN A 41 -0.05 -0.38 7.69
CA GLN A 41 0.73 0.06 8.85
C GLN A 41 1.68 1.19 8.50
N PHE A 42 1.79 2.12 9.45
CA PHE A 42 2.65 3.30 9.35
C PHE A 42 3.48 3.44 10.62
N GLU A 43 4.78 3.65 10.46
CA GLU A 43 5.66 4.04 11.55
C GLU A 43 5.78 5.57 11.58
N ILE A 44 5.65 6.13 12.78
CA ILE A 44 5.98 7.53 13.06
C ILE A 44 7.28 7.54 13.85
N ARG A 45 8.29 8.24 13.32
CA ARG A 45 9.58 8.42 13.98
C ARG A 45 9.86 9.89 14.19
N ALA A 46 10.61 10.21 15.25
CA ALA A 46 11.11 11.55 15.49
C ALA A 46 12.12 11.93 14.37
N ALA A 47 11.93 13.06 13.70
CA ALA A 47 12.87 13.57 12.70
C ALA A 47 13.93 14.50 13.33
N GLU A 48 13.78 14.82 14.60
CA GLU A 48 14.70 15.58 15.43
C GLU A 48 14.54 15.14 16.90
N ASP A 49 15.38 15.64 17.80
CA ASP A 49 15.19 15.44 19.24
C ASP A 49 13.90 16.14 19.71
N ILE A 50 12.96 15.40 20.27
CA ILE A 50 11.65 15.89 20.71
C ILE A 50 11.66 16.04 22.23
N TYR A 51 11.20 17.20 22.69
CA TYR A 51 11.17 17.56 24.11
C TYR A 51 9.74 17.72 24.63
N SER A 52 9.60 17.61 25.95
CA SER A 52 8.34 17.86 26.62
C SER A 52 7.88 19.31 26.47
N PRO A 53 6.55 19.58 26.52
CA PRO A 53 6.01 20.92 26.30
C PRO A 53 6.33 21.94 27.40
N GLU A 54 6.84 21.50 28.54
CA GLU A 54 7.17 22.39 29.66
C GLU A 54 8.23 23.45 29.30
N GLY A 55 9.12 23.11 28.37
CA GLY A 55 10.14 24.04 27.88
C GLY A 55 11.21 24.46 28.86
N GLY A 56 12.18 25.21 28.40
CA GLY A 56 13.26 25.79 29.23
C GLY A 56 14.09 24.75 29.99
N ALA A 57 14.52 25.11 31.20
CA ALA A 57 15.37 24.24 32.02
C ALA A 57 14.69 22.94 32.51
N ASN A 58 13.37 22.86 32.39
CA ASN A 58 12.57 21.71 32.78
C ASN A 58 12.23 20.80 31.63
N ALA A 59 12.63 21.15 30.40
CA ALA A 59 12.39 20.34 29.21
C ALA A 59 13.05 18.97 29.34
N VAL A 60 12.27 17.91 29.24
CA VAL A 60 12.75 16.52 29.21
C VAL A 60 12.74 16.02 27.77
N LYS A 61 13.84 15.43 27.34
CA LYS A 61 13.88 14.78 26.03
C LYS A 61 13.00 13.54 26.06
N LEU A 62 11.96 13.53 25.22
CA LEU A 62 11.01 12.43 25.08
C LEU A 62 11.47 11.41 24.06
N PHE A 63 11.94 11.87 22.89
CA PHE A 63 12.43 11.03 21.81
C PHE A 63 13.72 11.60 21.25
N SER A 64 14.62 10.73 20.86
CA SER A 64 15.82 11.07 20.10
C SER A 64 15.50 11.04 18.61
N GLU A 65 16.24 11.78 17.81
CA GLU A 65 16.17 11.71 16.35
C GLU A 65 16.27 10.26 15.87
N GLY A 66 15.36 9.83 14.95
CA GLY A 66 15.24 8.49 14.42
C GLY A 66 14.50 7.49 15.32
N GLU A 67 14.19 7.85 16.58
CA GLU A 67 13.49 6.96 17.51
C GLU A 67 12.04 6.71 17.05
N LEU A 68 11.58 5.45 17.15
CA LEU A 68 10.19 5.09 16.88
C LEU A 68 9.28 5.69 17.97
N VAL A 69 8.34 6.52 17.53
CA VAL A 69 7.35 7.14 18.40
C VAL A 69 6.13 6.24 18.57
N THR A 70 5.58 5.78 17.46
CA THR A 70 4.43 4.86 17.45
C THR A 70 4.28 4.18 16.08
N THR A 71 3.48 3.10 16.08
CA THR A 71 3.00 2.45 14.86
C THR A 71 1.49 2.59 14.81
N LEU A 72 0.97 3.03 13.67
CA LEU A 72 -0.45 3.18 13.39
C LEU A 72 -0.93 2.12 12.41
N THR A 73 -2.17 1.64 12.58
CA THR A 73 -2.80 0.69 11.67
C THR A 73 -4.15 1.24 11.22
N THR A 74 -4.43 1.19 9.92
CA THR A 74 -5.71 1.67 9.38
C THR A 74 -6.87 0.76 9.75
N ASN A 75 -8.00 1.38 10.05
CA ASN A 75 -9.29 0.72 10.29
C ASN A 75 -10.00 0.37 8.97
N ALA A 76 -11.21 -0.20 9.06
CA ALA A 76 -12.04 -0.54 7.91
C ALA A 76 -12.40 0.67 7.01
N GLY A 77 -12.34 1.89 7.55
CA GLY A 77 -12.48 3.14 6.78
C GLY A 77 -11.18 3.60 6.11
N GLY A 78 -10.10 2.82 6.18
CA GLY A 78 -8.79 3.18 5.63
C GLY A 78 -8.10 4.32 6.37
N GLN A 79 -8.53 4.61 7.60
CA GLN A 79 -8.07 5.74 8.39
C GLN A 79 -7.34 5.29 9.66
N THR A 80 -6.36 6.08 10.05
CA THR A 80 -5.72 5.98 11.37
C THR A 80 -5.29 7.39 11.81
N TRP A 81 -5.13 7.60 13.09
CA TRP A 81 -4.77 8.90 13.64
C TRP A 81 -3.97 8.75 14.94
N THR A 82 -3.29 9.81 15.32
CA THR A 82 -2.63 9.95 16.62
C THR A 82 -3.62 10.44 17.70
N GLY A 83 -3.32 10.27 19.00
CA GLY A 83 -4.21 10.69 20.09
C GLY A 83 -5.30 9.68 20.40
N GLN A 84 -5.02 8.39 20.23
CA GLN A 84 -5.94 7.31 20.58
C GLN A 84 -5.99 7.11 22.10
N GLU A 85 -7.14 6.66 22.62
CA GLU A 85 -7.37 6.47 24.06
C GLU A 85 -6.44 5.40 24.69
N ASP A 86 -6.03 4.40 23.89
CA ASP A 86 -5.13 3.32 24.32
C ASP A 86 -3.67 3.76 24.52
N TRP A 87 -3.36 5.02 24.27
CA TRP A 87 -2.04 5.60 24.54
C TRP A 87 -1.82 6.02 26.00
N GLU A 88 -2.80 5.85 26.86
CA GLU A 88 -2.66 6.17 28.28
C GLU A 88 -1.44 5.48 28.89
N GLY A 89 -0.64 6.26 29.65
CA GLY A 89 0.61 5.79 30.25
C GLY A 89 1.83 5.79 29.33
N THR A 90 1.68 6.11 28.04
CA THR A 90 2.79 6.29 27.11
C THR A 90 3.33 7.72 27.12
N LYS A 91 4.53 7.95 26.53
CA LYS A 91 5.10 9.31 26.34
C LYS A 91 4.21 10.23 25.49
N ILE A 92 3.26 9.67 24.74
CA ILE A 92 2.37 10.37 23.82
C ILE A 92 0.90 10.30 24.22
N ALA A 93 0.62 10.00 25.50
CA ALA A 93 -0.76 9.88 26.01
C ALA A 93 -1.62 11.13 25.78
N LYS A 94 -1.01 12.32 25.68
CA LYS A 94 -1.67 13.60 25.36
C LYS A 94 -1.58 14.00 23.90
N GLY A 95 -1.22 13.08 23.00
CA GLY A 95 -0.90 13.35 21.61
C GLY A 95 0.59 13.57 21.36
N LEU A 96 0.95 13.83 20.11
CA LEU A 96 2.33 14.11 19.74
C LEU A 96 2.75 15.50 20.21
N PRO A 97 3.90 15.65 20.88
CA PRO A 97 4.51 16.94 21.16
C PRO A 97 4.80 17.74 19.88
N LEU A 98 5.05 19.04 20.01
CA LEU A 98 5.54 19.85 18.89
C LEU A 98 6.90 19.34 18.43
N GLY A 99 7.13 19.38 17.13
CA GLY A 99 8.38 18.94 16.52
C GLY A 99 8.17 18.33 15.13
N LYS A 100 9.25 17.81 14.59
CA LYS A 100 9.27 17.17 13.27
C LYS A 100 9.25 15.66 13.41
N TYR A 101 8.45 15.05 12.54
CA TYR A 101 8.26 13.61 12.50
C TYR A 101 8.36 13.11 11.06
N THR A 102 8.78 11.88 10.90
CA THR A 102 8.65 11.15 9.63
C THR A 102 7.55 10.10 9.74
N ILE A 103 6.75 9.98 8.69
CA ILE A 103 5.73 8.94 8.54
C ILE A 103 6.17 8.05 7.38
N THR A 104 6.30 6.76 7.65
CA THR A 104 6.67 5.75 6.65
C THR A 104 5.66 4.63 6.65
N GLN A 105 5.08 4.35 5.50
CA GLN A 105 4.25 3.16 5.36
C GLN A 105 5.15 1.92 5.33
N THR A 106 4.95 1.01 6.27
CA THR A 106 5.76 -0.22 6.42
C THR A 106 5.03 -1.46 5.95
N LYS A 107 3.69 -1.40 5.86
CA LYS A 107 2.87 -2.49 5.35
C LYS A 107 1.69 -1.94 4.55
N ALA A 108 1.44 -2.49 3.37
CA ALA A 108 0.18 -2.31 2.66
C ALA A 108 -0.91 -3.22 3.27
N GLY A 109 -2.16 -2.92 3.03
CA GLY A 109 -3.25 -3.84 3.36
C GLY A 109 -3.19 -5.11 2.52
N GLU A 110 -3.97 -6.11 2.90
CA GLU A 110 -4.01 -7.40 2.20
C GLU A 110 -4.44 -7.23 0.73
N GLY A 111 -3.74 -7.90 -0.19
CA GLY A 111 -3.99 -7.80 -1.64
C GLY A 111 -3.42 -6.54 -2.31
N PHE A 112 -2.69 -5.70 -1.56
CA PHE A 112 -2.08 -4.48 -2.07
C PHE A 112 -0.55 -4.51 -1.99
N SER A 113 0.09 -3.77 -2.88
CA SER A 113 1.53 -3.55 -2.88
C SER A 113 1.86 -2.23 -2.18
N LEU A 114 2.97 -2.20 -1.44
CA LEU A 114 3.44 -0.98 -0.79
C LEU A 114 3.77 0.12 -1.82
N GLY A 115 4.33 -0.26 -2.97
CA GLY A 115 4.83 0.69 -3.96
C GLY A 115 6.09 1.42 -3.49
N THR A 116 6.90 1.86 -4.43
CA THR A 116 8.16 2.53 -4.12
C THR A 116 7.97 3.92 -3.50
N GLU A 117 6.94 4.66 -3.91
CA GLU A 117 6.67 6.01 -3.42
C GLU A 117 6.12 6.01 -1.98
N ASN A 118 5.28 5.02 -1.63
CA ASN A 118 4.71 4.93 -0.29
C ASN A 118 5.70 4.40 0.75
N ALA A 119 6.73 3.67 0.31
CA ALA A 119 7.82 3.23 1.18
C ALA A 119 8.77 4.38 1.58
N LYS A 120 8.66 5.54 0.93
CA LYS A 120 9.45 6.73 1.29
C LYS A 120 8.86 7.40 2.53
N SER A 121 9.76 7.81 3.41
CA SER A 121 9.37 8.62 4.57
C SER A 121 8.90 10.00 4.13
N ARG A 122 7.82 10.47 4.71
CA ARG A 122 7.29 11.83 4.54
C ARG A 122 7.48 12.60 5.84
N GLU A 123 8.06 13.79 5.74
CA GLU A 123 8.23 14.66 6.90
C GLU A 123 6.93 15.42 7.19
N VAL A 124 6.58 15.50 8.46
CA VAL A 124 5.45 16.27 8.99
C VAL A 124 5.94 17.08 10.16
N GLU A 125 5.69 18.39 10.13
CA GLU A 125 6.00 19.30 11.23
C GLU A 125 4.73 19.66 12.00
N ILE A 126 4.78 19.48 13.31
CA ILE A 126 3.76 19.95 14.25
C ILE A 126 4.35 21.16 14.96
N SER A 127 4.00 22.33 14.47
CA SER A 127 4.47 23.62 14.99
C SER A 127 3.39 24.36 15.77
N TYR A 128 3.80 25.26 16.63
CA TYR A 128 2.87 26.10 17.39
C TYR A 128 1.96 26.91 16.47
N ALA A 129 0.66 26.77 16.66
CA ALA A 129 -0.38 27.39 15.83
C ALA A 129 -1.13 28.57 16.50
N GLY A 130 -0.67 28.99 17.67
CA GLY A 130 -1.29 30.08 18.46
C GLY A 130 -2.02 29.56 19.71
N GLN A 131 -2.29 30.46 20.65
CA GLN A 131 -2.87 30.13 21.96
C GLN A 131 -4.32 29.62 21.91
N GLU A 132 -5.02 29.91 20.82
CA GLU A 132 -6.44 29.56 20.65
C GLU A 132 -6.64 28.23 19.92
N VAL A 133 -5.56 27.55 19.50
CA VAL A 133 -5.62 26.27 18.77
C VAL A 133 -5.23 25.12 19.71
N PRO A 134 -6.22 24.43 20.31
CA PRO A 134 -5.95 23.36 21.26
C PRO A 134 -5.43 22.07 20.60
N VAL A 135 -5.75 21.84 19.33
CA VAL A 135 -5.34 20.66 18.57
C VAL A 135 -4.89 21.07 17.18
N ILE A 136 -3.72 20.61 16.78
CA ILE A 136 -3.16 20.82 15.43
C ILE A 136 -3.40 19.55 14.61
N TYR A 137 -4.04 19.72 13.46
CA TYR A 137 -4.28 18.62 12.52
C TYR A 137 -3.27 18.68 11.38
N ARG A 138 -2.76 17.53 11.01
CA ARG A 138 -1.93 17.33 9.81
C ARG A 138 -2.38 16.05 9.13
N ASP A 139 -2.67 16.14 7.84
CA ASP A 139 -3.14 15.04 7.03
C ASP A 139 -2.05 14.51 6.11
N SER A 140 -2.07 13.22 5.88
CA SER A 140 -1.22 12.57 4.89
C SER A 140 -1.99 11.45 4.21
N ASN A 141 -2.09 11.52 2.88
CA ASN A 141 -2.80 10.54 2.08
C ASN A 141 -1.84 9.58 1.39
N TYR A 142 -2.18 8.31 1.38
CA TYR A 142 -1.41 7.23 0.75
C TYR A 142 -2.33 6.38 -0.13
N GLU A 143 -1.84 6.06 -1.32
CA GLU A 143 -2.53 5.18 -2.25
C GLU A 143 -1.66 3.95 -2.53
N ASN A 144 -2.21 2.76 -2.31
CA ASN A 144 -1.50 1.52 -2.57
C ASN A 144 -2.03 0.88 -3.86
N PRO A 145 -1.16 0.54 -4.82
CA PRO A 145 -1.56 -0.22 -5.99
C PRO A 145 -1.92 -1.65 -5.60
N ARG A 146 -2.90 -2.23 -6.28
CA ARG A 146 -3.21 -3.65 -6.13
C ARG A 146 -2.04 -4.51 -6.55
N GLN A 147 -1.82 -5.60 -5.84
CA GLN A 147 -0.83 -6.59 -6.23
C GLN A 147 -1.24 -7.23 -7.55
N LYS A 148 -0.31 -7.28 -8.51
CA LYS A 148 -0.49 -7.92 -9.80
C LYS A 148 0.44 -9.13 -9.89
N VAL A 149 -0.05 -10.18 -10.52
CA VAL A 149 0.71 -11.41 -10.76
C VAL A 149 0.90 -11.56 -12.27
N GLN A 150 2.11 -11.90 -12.68
CA GLN A 150 2.43 -12.28 -14.04
C GLN A 150 2.74 -13.79 -14.05
N ILE A 151 2.13 -14.51 -14.98
CA ILE A 151 2.41 -15.92 -15.21
C ILE A 151 3.19 -16.00 -16.51
N GLU A 152 4.41 -16.53 -16.46
CA GLU A 152 5.23 -16.83 -17.61
C GLU A 152 5.16 -18.33 -17.89
N VAL A 153 4.93 -18.70 -19.14
CA VAL A 153 4.87 -20.09 -19.57
C VAL A 153 5.85 -20.28 -20.72
N GLU A 154 6.82 -21.16 -20.51
CA GLU A 154 7.78 -21.55 -21.53
C GLU A 154 7.46 -22.97 -22.00
N LYS A 155 7.42 -23.18 -23.32
CA LYS A 155 7.27 -24.52 -23.92
C LYS A 155 8.58 -24.92 -24.58
N LEU A 156 9.17 -26.02 -24.11
CA LEU A 156 10.40 -26.57 -24.65
C LEU A 156 10.14 -27.90 -25.35
N ASP A 157 10.96 -28.18 -26.38
CA ASP A 157 11.08 -29.51 -26.94
C ASP A 157 11.67 -30.49 -25.93
N ALA A 158 11.09 -31.68 -25.80
CA ALA A 158 11.49 -32.65 -24.79
C ALA A 158 12.85 -33.33 -25.09
N GLU A 159 13.29 -33.32 -26.34
CA GLU A 159 14.52 -33.99 -26.78
C GLU A 159 15.70 -33.02 -26.89
N GLN A 160 15.42 -31.80 -27.40
CA GLN A 160 16.47 -30.82 -27.70
C GLN A 160 16.54 -29.69 -26.67
N ASN A 161 15.53 -29.57 -25.81
CA ASN A 161 15.39 -28.51 -24.81
C ASN A 161 15.43 -27.09 -25.42
N GLU A 162 14.96 -26.95 -26.64
CA GLU A 162 14.86 -25.68 -27.36
C GLU A 162 13.42 -25.12 -27.28
N PRO A 163 13.25 -23.77 -27.30
CA PRO A 163 11.93 -23.16 -27.27
C PRO A 163 11.07 -23.54 -28.47
N LEU A 164 9.85 -24.01 -28.23
CA LEU A 164 8.87 -24.34 -29.26
C LEU A 164 7.98 -23.14 -29.53
N THR A 165 8.00 -22.65 -30.79
CA THR A 165 7.12 -21.60 -31.26
C THR A 165 5.76 -22.15 -31.66
N GLY A 166 4.68 -21.32 -31.56
CA GLY A 166 3.34 -21.68 -31.99
C GLY A 166 2.56 -22.56 -31.00
N ALA A 167 3.07 -22.81 -29.81
CA ALA A 167 2.29 -23.47 -28.76
C ALA A 167 1.22 -22.51 -28.21
N VAL A 168 -0.03 -22.95 -28.14
CA VAL A 168 -1.16 -22.17 -27.62
C VAL A 168 -1.52 -22.68 -26.22
N PHE A 169 -1.64 -21.76 -25.28
CA PHE A 169 -2.03 -22.06 -23.91
C PHE A 169 -3.33 -21.32 -23.57
N GLY A 170 -4.28 -22.03 -22.94
CA GLY A 170 -5.48 -21.42 -22.36
C GLY A 170 -5.29 -21.21 -20.85
N LEU A 171 -5.61 -20.02 -20.37
CA LEU A 171 -5.72 -19.74 -18.95
C LEU A 171 -7.18 -19.72 -18.52
N TYR A 172 -7.52 -20.54 -17.54
CA TYR A 172 -8.88 -20.68 -17.02
C TYR A 172 -8.90 -20.36 -15.54
N ALA A 173 -9.96 -19.71 -15.07
CA ALA A 173 -10.21 -19.59 -13.65
C ALA A 173 -10.55 -20.97 -13.08
N ALA A 174 -9.87 -21.41 -12.03
CA ALA A 174 -10.14 -22.67 -11.36
C ALA A 174 -11.40 -22.61 -10.47
N GLU A 175 -11.77 -21.42 -10.06
CA GLU A 175 -12.95 -21.11 -9.24
C GLU A 175 -13.49 -19.74 -9.61
N ASP A 176 -14.66 -19.38 -9.12
CA ASP A 176 -15.25 -18.07 -9.36
C ASP A 176 -14.34 -16.97 -8.82
N MET A 177 -13.90 -16.05 -9.70
CA MET A 177 -13.12 -14.90 -9.29
C MET A 177 -14.02 -13.91 -8.56
N GLN A 178 -13.76 -13.70 -7.29
CA GLN A 178 -14.48 -12.72 -6.48
C GLN A 178 -13.91 -11.31 -6.73
N ASN A 179 -14.80 -10.33 -6.74
CA ASN A 179 -14.40 -8.93 -6.68
C ASN A 179 -13.95 -8.64 -5.24
N TRP A 180 -12.69 -8.37 -5.08
CA TRP A 180 -12.09 -7.91 -3.82
C TRP A 180 -12.37 -6.42 -3.60
#